data_48660fa8d33bb2483c73146a0fd5893e
#
_entry.id   48660fa8d33bb2483c73146a0fd5893e
#
_cell.length_a   1.000
_cell.length_b   1.000
_cell.length_c   1.000
_cell.angle_alpha   90.00
_cell.angle_beta   90.00
_cell.angle_gamma   90.00
#
_symmetry.space_group_name_H-M   'P 1'
#
loop_
_entity.id
_entity.type
_entity.pdbx_description
1 polymer ?
#
loop_
_entity_poly.entity_id
_entity_poly.type
_entity_poly.pdbx_seq_one_letter_code
_entity_poly.pdbx_strand_id
1 'polypeptide(L)'
;MLSRSDIKTALDRWNHAWDNHNLEGVLELLHDEVLFENWTGAKVKGKEALRHAWGPWFRDHGGFRFTPEETLIDEHEQKVVYRWQLDWPSLEKGYQGKHERRRGLDVLHFENDRIIRKLTYSKTTVEIDGRRVRLCAEKL
;
A
#
# COMPACT_ATOMS: atom_id res chain seq x y z
N MET A 1 -7.77 19.63 -10.53
CA MET A 1 -8.32 18.96 -9.34
C MET A 1 -9.29 17.88 -9.76
N LEU A 2 -9.18 16.69 -9.23
CA LEU A 2 -10.07 15.56 -9.56
C LEU A 2 -11.42 15.71 -8.87
N SER A 3 -12.49 15.39 -9.58
CA SER A 3 -13.82 15.21 -8.97
C SER A 3 -13.82 13.91 -8.14
N ARG A 4 -14.82 13.78 -7.26
CA ARG A 4 -15.03 12.53 -6.52
C ARG A 4 -15.11 11.31 -7.46
N SER A 5 -15.83 11.47 -8.57
CA SER A 5 -15.95 10.42 -9.58
C SER A 5 -14.59 10.06 -10.20
N ASP A 6 -13.77 11.06 -10.51
CA ASP A 6 -12.42 10.83 -11.06
C ASP A 6 -11.51 10.14 -10.04
N ILE A 7 -11.62 10.51 -8.76
CA ILE A 7 -10.86 9.84 -7.69
C ILE A 7 -11.28 8.37 -7.60
N LYS A 8 -12.57 8.07 -7.66
CA LYS A 8 -13.06 6.68 -7.65
C LYS A 8 -12.52 5.89 -8.83
N THR A 9 -12.50 6.48 -10.02
CA THR A 9 -11.94 5.84 -11.22
C THR A 9 -10.44 5.57 -11.03
N ALA A 10 -9.70 6.51 -10.47
CA ALA A 10 -8.29 6.32 -10.18
C ALA A 10 -8.06 5.19 -9.17
N LEU A 11 -8.91 5.09 -8.14
CA LEU A 11 -8.82 4.03 -7.14
C LEU A 11 -9.17 2.66 -7.74
N ASP A 12 -10.11 2.58 -8.67
CA ASP A 12 -10.41 1.33 -9.38
C ASP A 12 -9.20 0.86 -10.20
N ARG A 13 -8.54 1.79 -10.90
CA ARG A 13 -7.30 1.48 -11.63
C ARG A 13 -6.17 1.06 -10.68
N TRP A 14 -6.06 1.72 -9.55
CA TRP A 14 -5.11 1.41 -8.49
C TRP A 14 -5.31 -0.03 -8.00
N ASN A 15 -6.53 -0.39 -7.62
CA ASN A 15 -6.86 -1.71 -7.14
C ASN A 15 -6.60 -2.79 -8.20
N HIS A 16 -6.96 -2.51 -9.45
CA HIS A 16 -6.73 -3.43 -10.56
C HIS A 16 -5.24 -3.70 -10.78
N ALA A 17 -4.41 -2.65 -10.74
CA ALA A 17 -2.97 -2.79 -10.91
C ALA A 17 -2.33 -3.61 -9.78
N TRP A 18 -2.75 -3.38 -8.54
CA TRP A 18 -2.29 -4.18 -7.39
C TRP A 18 -2.74 -5.64 -7.49
N ASP A 19 -4.00 -5.89 -7.86
CA ASP A 19 -4.54 -7.25 -8.00
C ASP A 19 -3.79 -8.05 -9.07
N ASN A 20 -3.34 -7.41 -10.12
CA ASN A 20 -2.60 -8.03 -11.21
C ASN A 20 -1.08 -8.01 -11.02
N HIS A 21 -0.61 -7.55 -9.87
CA HIS A 21 0.82 -7.42 -9.58
C HIS A 21 1.56 -6.64 -10.68
N ASN A 22 0.92 -5.58 -11.15
CA ASN A 22 1.41 -4.74 -12.23
C ASN A 22 2.06 -3.47 -11.68
N LEU A 23 3.37 -3.53 -11.46
CA LEU A 23 4.12 -2.40 -10.89
C LEU A 23 3.99 -1.14 -11.74
N GLU A 24 4.18 -1.24 -13.06
CA GLU A 24 4.09 -0.06 -13.93
C GLU A 24 2.69 0.54 -13.92
N GLY A 25 1.65 -0.28 -13.84
CA GLY A 25 0.27 0.20 -13.69
C GLY A 25 0.05 0.97 -12.40
N VAL A 26 0.67 0.54 -11.31
CA VAL A 26 0.65 1.28 -10.03
C VAL A 26 1.40 2.60 -10.19
N LEU A 27 2.61 2.56 -10.74
CA LEU A 27 3.47 3.74 -10.88
C LEU A 27 2.88 4.81 -11.79
N GLU A 28 2.09 4.44 -12.80
CA GLU A 28 1.39 5.39 -13.67
C GLU A 28 0.46 6.33 -12.90
N LEU A 29 -0.08 5.87 -11.78
CA LEU A 29 -0.99 6.65 -10.95
C LEU A 29 -0.25 7.55 -9.95
N LEU A 30 1.05 7.39 -9.83
CA LEU A 30 1.88 8.15 -8.91
C LEU A 30 2.50 9.37 -9.58
N HIS A 31 2.61 10.44 -8.81
CA HIS A 31 3.34 11.63 -9.19
C HIS A 31 4.84 11.31 -9.27
N ASP A 32 5.58 11.98 -10.17
CA ASP A 32 7.03 11.77 -10.29
C ASP A 32 7.78 12.01 -8.99
N GLU A 33 7.30 12.94 -8.16
CA GLU A 33 7.88 13.31 -6.88
C GLU A 33 7.17 12.67 -5.68
N VAL A 34 6.52 11.53 -5.90
CA VAL A 34 5.75 10.84 -4.85
C VAL A 34 6.62 10.55 -3.61
N LEU A 35 6.01 10.74 -2.45
CA LEU A 35 6.58 10.29 -1.18
C LEU A 35 5.80 9.06 -0.70
N PHE A 36 6.50 7.94 -0.54
CA PHE A 36 5.97 6.76 0.11
C PHE A 36 6.56 6.65 1.52
N GLU A 37 5.68 6.54 2.52
CA GLU A 37 6.08 6.20 3.89
C GLU A 37 5.45 4.87 4.25
N ASN A 38 6.30 3.86 4.53
CA ASN A 38 5.86 2.53 4.89
C ASN A 38 5.41 2.47 6.36
N TRP A 39 4.74 1.40 6.75
CA TRP A 39 4.29 1.19 8.14
C TRP A 39 5.45 1.11 9.13
N THR A 40 6.67 0.84 8.70
CA THR A 40 7.88 0.87 9.52
C THR A 40 8.40 2.29 9.77
N GLY A 41 7.84 3.29 9.07
CA GLY A 41 8.35 4.66 9.07
C GLY A 41 9.43 4.92 8.02
N ALA A 42 9.88 3.89 7.31
CA ALA A 42 10.84 4.06 6.21
C ALA A 42 10.21 4.86 5.07
N LYS A 43 10.96 5.77 4.47
CA LYS A 43 10.50 6.66 3.41
C LYS A 43 11.25 6.43 2.12
N VAL A 44 10.54 6.52 1.00
CA VAL A 44 11.10 6.51 -0.34
C VAL A 44 10.55 7.71 -1.10
N LYS A 45 11.44 8.54 -1.64
CA LYS A 45 11.07 9.76 -2.36
C LYS A 45 11.33 9.58 -3.85
N GLY A 46 10.29 9.86 -4.65
CA GLY A 46 10.36 9.85 -6.10
C GLY A 46 9.96 8.52 -6.73
N LYS A 47 9.34 8.61 -7.90
CA LYS A 47 8.82 7.44 -8.62
C LYS A 47 9.93 6.45 -9.00
N GLU A 48 11.08 6.93 -9.45
CA GLU A 48 12.18 6.05 -9.87
C GLU A 48 12.78 5.29 -8.67
N ALA A 49 12.96 5.97 -7.54
CA ALA A 49 13.43 5.31 -6.31
C ALA A 49 12.41 4.27 -5.85
N LEU A 50 11.11 4.57 -5.97
CA LEU A 50 10.06 3.65 -5.59
C LEU A 50 9.98 2.45 -6.54
N ARG A 51 10.15 2.66 -7.85
CA ARG A 51 10.28 1.55 -8.82
C ARG A 51 11.39 0.59 -8.40
N HIS A 52 12.51 1.13 -7.98
CA HIS A 52 13.65 0.36 -7.54
C HIS A 52 13.37 -0.40 -6.23
N ALA A 53 12.74 0.27 -5.27
CA ALA A 53 12.40 -0.33 -3.98
C ALA A 53 11.34 -1.43 -4.08
N TRP A 54 10.31 -1.22 -4.90
CA TRP A 54 9.21 -2.18 -5.05
C TRP A 54 9.46 -3.27 -6.10
N GLY A 55 10.41 -3.05 -7.01
CA GLY A 55 10.69 -3.99 -8.10
C GLY A 55 10.89 -5.43 -7.66
N PRO A 56 11.80 -5.70 -6.70
CA PRO A 56 12.00 -7.07 -6.20
C PRO A 56 10.74 -7.70 -5.64
N TRP A 57 9.94 -6.96 -4.88
CA TRP A 57 8.72 -7.46 -4.28
C TRP A 57 7.66 -7.81 -5.33
N PHE A 58 7.53 -6.98 -6.36
CA PHE A 58 6.59 -7.26 -7.46
C PHE A 58 7.06 -8.41 -8.35
N ARG A 59 8.38 -8.60 -8.53
CA ARG A 59 8.91 -9.74 -9.30
C ARG A 59 8.72 -11.07 -8.58
N ASP A 60 8.92 -11.06 -7.26
CA ASP A 60 8.78 -12.25 -6.41
C ASP A 60 7.67 -12.01 -5.39
N HIS A 61 6.47 -11.80 -5.92
CA HIS A 61 5.34 -11.29 -5.13
C HIS A 61 4.72 -12.30 -4.17
N GLY A 62 5.02 -13.58 -4.31
CA GLY A 62 4.50 -14.61 -3.40
C GLY A 62 2.97 -14.72 -3.34
N GLY A 63 2.27 -14.10 -4.28
CA GLY A 63 0.81 -14.08 -4.31
C GLY A 63 0.17 -13.11 -3.33
N PHE A 64 0.87 -12.03 -2.93
CA PHE A 64 0.26 -11.04 -2.04
C PHE A 64 -1.04 -10.50 -2.63
N ARG A 65 -2.01 -10.24 -1.75
CA ARG A 65 -3.31 -9.75 -2.16
C ARG A 65 -3.85 -8.73 -1.17
N PHE A 66 -4.20 -7.56 -1.69
CA PHE A 66 -4.93 -6.55 -0.93
C PHE A 66 -6.42 -6.68 -1.21
N THR A 67 -7.21 -6.71 -0.13
CA THR A 67 -8.66 -6.68 -0.22
C THR A 67 -9.15 -5.36 0.36
N PRO A 68 -9.83 -4.51 -0.45
CA PRO A 68 -10.38 -3.25 0.06
C PRO A 68 -11.45 -3.51 1.13
N GLU A 69 -11.41 -2.73 2.22
CA GLU A 69 -12.42 -2.80 3.27
C GLU A 69 -13.30 -1.55 3.31
N GLU A 70 -12.69 -0.37 3.28
CA GLU A 70 -13.42 0.90 3.40
C GLU A 70 -12.63 2.01 2.71
N THR A 71 -13.33 2.88 2.01
CA THR A 71 -12.72 4.02 1.33
C THR A 71 -13.47 5.29 1.69
N LEU A 72 -12.72 6.30 2.17
CA LEU A 72 -13.24 7.62 2.48
C LEU A 72 -12.55 8.63 1.56
N ILE A 73 -13.34 9.44 0.86
CA ILE A 73 -12.81 10.41 -0.10
C ILE A 73 -13.16 11.82 0.37
N ASP A 74 -12.15 12.66 0.49
CA ASP A 74 -12.30 14.10 0.67
C ASP A 74 -11.93 14.79 -0.64
N GLU A 75 -12.94 15.11 -1.44
CA GLU A 75 -12.74 15.75 -2.74
C GLU A 75 -12.11 17.14 -2.59
N HIS A 76 -12.56 17.90 -1.61
CA HIS A 76 -12.04 19.26 -1.38
C HIS A 76 -10.54 19.25 -1.08
N GLU A 77 -10.11 18.37 -0.19
CA GLU A 77 -8.70 18.25 0.20
C GLU A 77 -7.89 17.36 -0.74
N GLN A 78 -8.52 16.72 -1.71
CA GLN A 78 -7.85 15.79 -2.63
C GLN A 78 -7.12 14.66 -1.90
N LYS A 79 -7.79 14.11 -0.89
CA LYS A 79 -7.23 13.06 -0.02
C LYS A 79 -8.17 11.88 0.08
N VAL A 80 -7.59 10.71 0.27
CA VAL A 80 -8.33 9.45 0.42
C VAL A 80 -7.76 8.70 1.61
N VAL A 81 -8.65 8.15 2.45
CA VAL A 81 -8.28 7.11 3.42
C VAL A 81 -8.81 5.80 2.87
N TYR A 82 -7.91 4.84 2.72
CA TYR A 82 -8.18 3.58 2.07
C TYR A 82 -7.77 2.44 2.99
N ARG A 83 -8.76 1.77 3.61
CA ARG A 83 -8.52 0.64 4.50
C ARG A 83 -8.47 -0.66 3.71
N TRP A 84 -7.52 -1.52 4.05
CA TRP A 84 -7.29 -2.79 3.36
C TRP A 84 -6.94 -3.91 4.32
N GLN A 85 -7.12 -5.12 3.82
CA GLN A 85 -6.57 -6.34 4.38
C GLN A 85 -5.53 -6.88 3.41
N LEU A 86 -4.36 -7.22 3.91
CA LEU A 86 -3.28 -7.82 3.13
C LEU A 86 -3.11 -9.27 3.52
N ASP A 87 -3.19 -10.16 2.53
CA ASP A 87 -2.83 -11.56 2.67
C ASP A 87 -1.54 -11.79 1.88
N TRP A 88 -0.50 -12.27 2.53
CA TRP A 88 0.80 -12.46 1.91
C TRP A 88 1.66 -13.46 2.68
N PRO A 89 2.78 -13.97 2.07
CA PRO A 89 3.77 -14.74 2.82
C PRO A 89 4.47 -13.80 3.79
N SER A 90 4.45 -14.13 5.08
CA SER A 90 5.03 -13.27 6.12
C SER A 90 6.53 -13.07 5.90
N LEU A 91 6.98 -11.84 6.18
CA LEU A 91 8.40 -11.49 6.24
C LEU A 91 8.89 -11.34 7.68
N GLU A 92 7.99 -11.58 8.65
CA GLU A 92 8.34 -11.43 10.05
C GLU A 92 9.31 -12.51 10.52
N LYS A 93 10.25 -12.13 11.36
CA LYS A 93 11.28 -13.02 11.89
C LYS A 93 10.63 -14.21 12.60
N GLY A 94 11.02 -15.42 12.21
CA GLY A 94 10.48 -16.65 12.76
C GLY A 94 9.22 -17.17 12.05
N TYR A 95 8.66 -16.37 11.13
CA TYR A 95 7.41 -16.72 10.44
C TYR A 95 7.55 -16.65 8.91
N GLN A 96 8.77 -16.51 8.39
CA GLN A 96 9.00 -16.32 6.96
C GLN A 96 8.30 -17.35 6.11
N GLY A 97 7.53 -16.88 5.13
CA GLY A 97 6.80 -17.71 4.20
C GLY A 97 5.46 -18.24 4.69
N LYS A 98 5.14 -18.10 5.97
CA LYS A 98 3.84 -18.50 6.50
C LYS A 98 2.79 -17.49 6.11
N HIS A 99 1.54 -17.94 5.94
CA HIS A 99 0.44 -17.05 5.56
C HIS A 99 0.20 -16.03 6.67
N GLU A 100 0.34 -14.75 6.32
CA GLU A 100 0.06 -13.63 7.21
C GLU A 100 -1.13 -12.84 6.68
N ARG A 101 -2.06 -12.51 7.59
CA ARG A 101 -3.12 -11.56 7.31
C ARG A 101 -2.90 -10.31 8.17
N ARG A 102 -2.75 -9.20 7.49
CA ARG A 102 -2.48 -7.91 8.11
C ARG A 102 -3.57 -6.91 7.71
N ARG A 103 -3.95 -6.05 8.65
CA ARG A 103 -4.89 -4.96 8.37
C ARG A 103 -4.20 -3.62 8.53
N GLY A 104 -4.52 -2.74 7.62
CA GLY A 104 -3.95 -1.40 7.63
C GLY A 104 -4.76 -0.43 6.80
N LEU A 105 -4.16 0.72 6.57
CA LEU A 105 -4.74 1.74 5.71
C LEU A 105 -3.65 2.56 5.04
N ASP A 106 -4.01 3.15 3.92
CA ASP A 106 -3.23 4.18 3.27
C ASP A 106 -3.96 5.52 3.39
N VAL A 107 -3.19 6.58 3.60
CA VAL A 107 -3.65 7.94 3.33
C VAL A 107 -3.00 8.37 2.02
N LEU A 108 -3.83 8.64 1.02
CA LEU A 108 -3.37 9.03 -0.31
C LEU A 108 -3.66 10.52 -0.53
N HIS A 109 -2.65 11.27 -0.97
CA HIS A 109 -2.82 12.67 -1.37
C HIS A 109 -2.65 12.77 -2.87
N PHE A 110 -3.59 13.46 -3.54
CA PHE A 110 -3.51 13.73 -4.97
C PHE A 110 -3.00 15.13 -5.22
N GLU A 111 -2.16 15.30 -6.24
CA GLU A 111 -1.72 16.57 -6.77
C GLU A 111 -1.49 16.40 -8.28
N ASN A 112 -1.97 17.36 -9.07
CA ASN A 112 -1.89 17.30 -10.54
C ASN A 112 -2.41 15.96 -11.07
N ASP A 113 -3.55 15.50 -10.50
CA ASP A 113 -4.27 14.29 -10.87
C ASP A 113 -3.51 12.98 -10.64
N ARG A 114 -2.44 13.02 -9.82
CA ARG A 114 -1.65 11.86 -9.44
C ARG A 114 -1.47 11.78 -7.94
N ILE A 115 -1.19 10.59 -7.46
CA ILE A 115 -0.92 10.38 -6.04
C ILE A 115 0.48 10.88 -5.73
N ILE A 116 0.59 11.94 -4.91
CA ILE A 116 1.87 12.52 -4.51
C ILE A 116 2.34 12.03 -3.15
N ARG A 117 1.45 11.50 -2.33
CA ARG A 117 1.82 10.87 -1.06
C ARG A 117 1.03 9.59 -0.86
N LYS A 118 1.72 8.55 -0.45
CA LYS A 118 1.16 7.29 0.00
C LYS A 118 1.72 7.02 1.39
N LEU A 119 0.89 7.25 2.40
CA LEU A 119 1.28 7.07 3.80
C LEU A 119 0.61 5.81 4.32
N THR A 120 1.39 4.80 4.65
CA THR A 120 0.91 3.47 4.98
C THR A 120 1.02 3.18 6.46
N TYR A 121 -0.08 2.75 7.05
CA TYR A 121 -0.19 2.38 8.47
C TYR A 121 -0.68 0.96 8.59
N SER A 122 -0.20 0.25 9.59
CA SER A 122 -0.60 -1.14 9.84
C SER A 122 -0.89 -1.37 11.31
N LYS A 123 -1.81 -2.28 11.61
CA LYS A 123 -1.96 -2.81 12.95
C LYS A 123 -0.70 -3.59 13.34
N THR A 124 -0.37 -3.59 14.63
CA THR A 124 0.80 -4.29 15.17
C THR A 124 0.50 -5.72 15.62
N THR A 125 -0.76 -6.11 15.65
CA THR A 125 -1.18 -7.50 15.82
C THR A 125 -1.69 -8.01 14.49
N VAL A 126 -1.10 -9.11 14.04
CA VAL A 126 -1.43 -9.75 12.74
C VAL A 126 -1.88 -11.18 12.98
N GLU A 127 -2.46 -11.84 11.98
CA GLU A 127 -2.76 -13.26 12.01
C GLU A 127 -1.73 -14.00 11.16
N ILE A 128 -1.07 -15.01 11.75
CA ILE A 128 -0.12 -15.86 11.02
C ILE A 128 -0.57 -17.30 11.21
N ASP A 129 -0.87 -17.98 10.08
CA ASP A 129 -1.46 -19.32 10.07
C ASP A 129 -2.71 -19.42 10.97
N GLY A 130 -3.54 -18.36 10.96
CA GLY A 130 -4.79 -18.28 11.71
C GLY A 130 -4.61 -17.94 13.20
N ARG A 131 -3.40 -17.66 13.65
CA ARG A 131 -3.12 -17.28 15.05
C ARG A 131 -2.80 -15.82 15.17
N ARG A 132 -3.29 -15.17 16.22
CA ARG A 132 -2.97 -13.78 16.52
C ARG A 132 -1.54 -13.68 17.02
N VAL A 133 -0.73 -12.85 16.35
CA VAL A 133 0.66 -12.61 16.70
C VAL A 133 0.86 -11.12 16.88
N ARG A 134 1.35 -10.72 18.06
CA ARG A 134 1.78 -9.34 18.28
C ARG A 134 3.21 -9.21 17.78
N LEU A 135 3.43 -8.23 16.89
CA LEU A 135 4.77 -7.96 16.40
C LEU A 135 5.61 -7.36 17.52
N CYS A 136 6.80 -7.93 17.74
CA CYS A 136 7.71 -7.45 18.77
C CYS A 136 8.42 -6.20 18.29
N ALA A 137 8.65 -5.26 19.22
CA ALA A 137 9.51 -4.12 18.94
C ALA A 137 10.96 -4.59 18.77
N GLU A 138 11.62 -4.10 17.73
CA GLU A 138 13.05 -4.31 17.53
C GLU A 138 13.80 -3.02 17.85
N LYS A 139 15.01 -3.16 18.38
CA LYS A 139 15.88 -2.01 18.56
C LYS A 139 16.37 -1.54 17.19
N LEU A 140 16.23 -0.26 16.95
CA LEU A 140 16.68 0.37 15.73
C LEU A 140 18.18 0.67 15.80
#